data_bf09415206222e85f29c179a17a0b50a
#
_entry.id   bf09415206222e85f29c179a17a0b50a
#
_cell.length_a   1.000
_cell.length_b   1.000
_cell.length_c   1.000
_cell.angle_alpha   90.00
_cell.angle_beta   90.00
_cell.angle_gamma   90.00
#
_symmetry.space_group_name_H-M   'P 1'
#
loop_
_entity.id
_entity.type
_entity.pdbx_description
1 polymer ?
#
loop_
_entity_poly.entity_id
_entity_poly.type
_entity_poly.pdbx_seq_one_letter_code
_entity_poly.pdbx_strand_id
1 'polypeptide(L)'
;MSHILEAGDFFKDSKLLNRLLLMGDSRLLIVAGSDTTATTLIYCFYHFAKDPSLVEKLRAELKENNVENNDSFSVPPLQYLPYLNALINETLRLHPPVPGGVFRQTPREGVVIDGKHVPGGVKIIGPHYTIQRCKFILHF
;
A
#
# COMPACT_ATOMS: atom_id res chain seq x y z
N MET A 1 -2.53 -31.36 -19.57
CA MET A 1 -1.89 -32.13 -18.48
C MET A 1 -0.37 -32.26 -18.62
N SER A 2 0.18 -32.21 -19.86
CA SER A 2 1.63 -32.29 -20.16
C SER A 2 2.46 -31.10 -19.64
N HIS A 3 1.98 -29.90 -19.73
CA HIS A 3 2.72 -28.68 -19.29
C HIS A 3 3.00 -28.58 -17.77
N ILE A 4 2.22 -29.27 -16.93
CA ILE A 4 2.46 -29.29 -15.47
C ILE A 4 3.60 -30.28 -15.12
N LEU A 5 3.77 -31.32 -15.92
CA LEU A 5 4.85 -32.33 -15.73
C LEU A 5 6.21 -31.78 -16.17
N GLU A 6 6.26 -30.97 -17.22
CA GLU A 6 7.49 -30.28 -17.66
C GLU A 6 7.95 -29.23 -16.63
N ALA A 7 7.01 -28.54 -15.98
CA ALA A 7 7.34 -27.63 -14.87
C ALA A 7 7.98 -28.38 -13.67
N GLY A 8 7.54 -29.59 -13.37
CA GLY A 8 8.08 -30.40 -12.27
C GLY A 8 9.55 -30.77 -12.42
N ASP A 9 10.02 -31.02 -13.66
CA ASP A 9 11.43 -31.30 -13.92
C ASP A 9 12.33 -30.07 -13.89
N PHE A 10 11.80 -28.91 -14.21
CA PHE A 10 12.49 -27.60 -14.09
C PHE A 10 12.86 -27.24 -12.64
N PHE A 11 12.13 -27.79 -11.67
CA PHE A 11 12.33 -27.50 -10.24
C PHE A 11 13.29 -28.50 -9.54
N LYS A 12 13.88 -29.48 -10.26
CA LYS A 12 14.85 -30.44 -9.67
C LYS A 12 16.22 -29.80 -9.38
N ASP A 13 16.60 -28.74 -10.11
CA ASP A 13 17.82 -27.99 -9.79
C ASP A 13 17.53 -26.89 -8.76
N SER A 14 17.81 -27.18 -7.49
CA SER A 14 17.61 -26.28 -6.38
C SER A 14 18.37 -24.95 -6.53
N LYS A 15 19.52 -24.92 -7.20
CA LYS A 15 20.29 -23.69 -7.47
C LYS A 15 19.59 -22.79 -8.49
N LEU A 16 19.08 -23.38 -9.57
CA LEU A 16 18.36 -22.64 -10.60
C LEU A 16 17.06 -22.07 -10.02
N LEU A 17 16.30 -22.88 -9.29
CA LEU A 17 15.07 -22.44 -8.62
C LEU A 17 15.34 -21.29 -7.66
N ASN A 18 16.33 -21.40 -6.79
CA ASN A 18 16.68 -20.33 -5.84
C ASN A 18 17.09 -19.03 -6.56
N ARG A 19 17.82 -19.13 -7.67
CA ARG A 19 18.19 -17.97 -8.49
C ARG A 19 16.98 -17.31 -9.12
N LEU A 20 16.04 -18.08 -9.66
CA LEU A 20 14.81 -17.55 -10.27
C LEU A 20 13.90 -16.91 -9.22
N LEU A 21 13.76 -17.52 -8.04
CA LEU A 21 13.02 -16.94 -6.93
C LEU A 21 13.65 -15.63 -6.48
N LEU A 22 14.97 -15.58 -6.26
CA LEU A 22 15.68 -14.38 -5.87
C LEU A 22 15.51 -13.26 -6.90
N MET A 23 15.58 -13.57 -8.19
CA MET A 23 15.35 -12.60 -9.27
C MET A 23 13.89 -12.11 -9.27
N GLY A 24 12.93 -13.00 -9.04
CA GLY A 24 11.51 -12.67 -8.93
C GLY A 24 11.24 -11.75 -7.75
N ASP A 25 11.73 -12.10 -6.57
CA ASP A 25 11.60 -11.33 -5.35
C ASP A 25 12.26 -9.95 -5.46
N SER A 26 13.46 -9.89 -6.03
CA SER A 26 14.17 -8.62 -6.25
C SER A 26 13.37 -7.69 -7.17
N ARG A 27 12.82 -8.20 -8.27
CA ARG A 27 11.96 -7.42 -9.17
C ARG A 27 10.69 -6.96 -8.46
N LEU A 28 10.06 -7.85 -7.69
CA LEU A 28 8.86 -7.52 -6.94
C LEU A 28 9.13 -6.40 -5.93
N LEU A 29 10.20 -6.49 -5.16
CA LEU A 29 10.60 -5.47 -4.17
C LEU A 29 10.85 -4.11 -4.84
N ILE A 30 11.57 -4.09 -5.96
CA ILE A 30 11.86 -2.85 -6.68
C ILE A 30 10.57 -2.23 -7.21
N VAL A 31 9.76 -2.98 -7.96
CA VAL A 31 8.55 -2.43 -8.59
C VAL A 31 7.50 -2.05 -7.54
N ALA A 32 7.19 -2.96 -6.61
CA ALA A 32 6.16 -2.71 -5.61
C ALA A 32 6.54 -1.59 -4.64
N GLY A 33 7.80 -1.53 -4.22
CA GLY A 33 8.27 -0.51 -3.27
C GLY A 33 8.49 0.86 -3.91
N SER A 34 8.97 0.91 -5.16
CA SER A 34 9.25 2.14 -5.88
C SER A 34 7.97 2.85 -6.33
N ASP A 35 7.12 2.19 -7.11
CA ASP A 35 5.98 2.83 -7.77
C ASP A 35 4.91 3.30 -6.78
N THR A 36 4.62 2.50 -5.76
CA THR A 36 3.61 2.86 -4.75
C THR A 36 4.04 4.04 -3.91
N THR A 37 5.30 4.05 -3.48
CA THR A 37 5.87 5.14 -2.68
C THR A 37 6.00 6.42 -3.51
N ALA A 38 6.51 6.33 -4.74
CA ALA A 38 6.62 7.47 -5.65
C ALA A 38 5.25 8.10 -5.94
N THR A 39 4.23 7.28 -6.22
CA THR A 39 2.87 7.76 -6.45
C THR A 39 2.33 8.52 -5.24
N THR A 40 2.51 7.99 -4.04
CA THR A 40 2.07 8.67 -2.81
C THR A 40 2.78 10.01 -2.63
N LEU A 41 4.11 10.06 -2.80
CA LEU A 41 4.88 11.30 -2.70
C LEU A 41 4.45 12.34 -3.74
N ILE A 42 4.24 11.94 -4.99
CA ILE A 42 3.76 12.83 -6.06
C ILE A 42 2.45 13.50 -5.65
N TYR A 43 1.49 12.75 -5.10
CA TYR A 43 0.22 13.33 -4.67
C TYR A 43 0.34 14.17 -3.40
N CYS A 44 1.23 13.82 -2.46
CA CYS A 44 1.53 14.70 -1.34
C CYS A 44 2.04 16.07 -1.83
N PHE A 45 3.04 16.07 -2.71
CA PHE A 45 3.59 17.31 -3.27
C PHE A 45 2.59 18.07 -4.15
N TYR A 46 1.73 17.37 -4.88
CA TYR A 46 0.64 17.99 -5.62
C TYR A 46 -0.29 18.77 -4.69
N HIS A 47 -0.69 18.18 -3.55
CA HIS A 47 -1.53 18.85 -2.57
C HIS A 47 -0.81 20.03 -1.89
N PHE A 48 0.46 19.91 -1.58
CA PHE A 48 1.28 21.01 -1.06
C PHE A 48 1.38 22.18 -2.02
N ALA A 49 1.55 21.91 -3.32
CA ALA A 49 1.59 22.94 -4.33
C ALA A 49 0.24 23.64 -4.52
N LYS A 50 -0.86 22.89 -4.36
CA LYS A 50 -2.21 23.40 -4.47
C LYS A 50 -2.67 24.20 -3.26
N ASP A 51 -2.24 23.80 -2.07
CA ASP A 51 -2.58 24.46 -0.80
C ASP A 51 -1.33 24.60 0.09
N PRO A 52 -0.62 25.73 0.00
CA PRO A 52 0.56 25.99 0.82
C PRO A 52 0.31 25.97 2.34
N SER A 53 -0.94 26.18 2.78
CA SER A 53 -1.27 26.15 4.21
C SER A 53 -1.02 24.79 4.86
N LEU A 54 -1.08 23.69 4.08
CA LEU A 54 -0.74 22.35 4.53
C LEU A 54 0.74 22.25 4.94
N VAL A 55 1.61 22.91 4.17
CA VAL A 55 3.06 22.95 4.46
C VAL A 55 3.35 23.74 5.71
N GLU A 56 2.65 24.88 5.90
CA GLU A 56 2.82 25.73 7.10
C GLU A 56 2.43 24.96 8.37
N LYS A 57 1.29 24.26 8.35
CA LYS A 57 0.85 23.44 9.47
C LYS A 57 1.82 22.30 9.77
N LEU A 58 2.34 21.63 8.71
CA LEU A 58 3.32 20.56 8.88
C LEU A 58 4.63 21.06 9.47
N ARG A 59 5.11 22.24 9.01
CA ARG A 59 6.30 22.89 9.59
C ARG A 59 6.11 23.28 11.05
N ALA A 60 4.93 23.77 11.42
CA ALA A 60 4.62 24.08 12.81
C ALA A 60 4.71 22.83 13.69
N GLU A 61 4.11 21.73 13.26
CA GLU A 61 4.19 20.45 13.98
C GLU A 61 5.64 19.95 14.14
N LEU A 62 6.44 20.01 13.06
CA LEU A 62 7.85 19.59 13.09
C LEU A 62 8.67 20.46 14.07
N LYS A 63 8.43 21.76 14.08
CA LYS A 63 9.11 22.70 14.97
C LYS A 63 8.72 22.49 16.43
N GLU A 64 7.44 22.31 16.73
CA GLU A 64 6.94 22.04 18.10
C GLU A 64 7.55 20.76 18.68
N ASN A 65 7.81 19.76 17.84
CA ASN A 65 8.41 18.49 18.24
C ASN A 65 9.95 18.47 18.15
N ASN A 66 10.60 19.63 17.93
CA ASN A 66 12.05 19.80 17.84
C ASN A 66 12.73 18.91 16.78
N VAL A 67 12.02 18.53 15.74
CA VAL A 67 12.56 17.66 14.67
C VAL A 67 13.64 18.40 13.85
N GLU A 68 13.52 19.72 13.72
CA GLU A 68 14.46 20.58 12.96
C GLU A 68 15.82 20.73 13.64
N ASN A 69 15.91 20.51 14.97
CA ASN A 69 17.14 20.72 15.74
C ASN A 69 18.05 19.49 15.79
N ASN A 70 17.65 18.38 15.22
CA ASN A 70 18.48 17.20 15.09
C ASN A 70 19.08 17.13 13.69
N ASP A 71 20.41 17.14 13.59
CA ASP A 71 21.17 16.96 12.33
C ASP A 71 20.88 15.62 11.63
N SER A 72 20.14 14.73 12.29
CA SER A 72 19.63 13.50 11.72
C SER A 72 18.11 13.40 11.95
N PHE A 73 17.35 13.34 10.87
CA PHE A 73 15.91 13.00 10.95
C PHE A 73 15.74 11.63 11.59
N SER A 74 15.31 11.61 12.84
CA SER A 74 15.03 10.36 13.54
C SER A 74 13.64 9.86 13.18
N VAL A 75 13.56 8.67 12.56
CA VAL A 75 12.29 8.05 12.16
C VAL A 75 11.31 7.83 13.32
N PRO A 76 11.74 7.38 14.52
CA PRO A 76 10.83 7.17 15.64
C PRO A 76 9.99 8.39 16.05
N PRO A 77 10.53 9.61 16.16
CA PRO A 77 9.71 10.79 16.42
C PRO A 77 8.71 11.09 15.29
N LEU A 78 9.11 10.95 14.02
CA LEU A 78 8.26 11.27 12.88
C LEU A 78 7.01 10.38 12.79
N GLN A 79 7.11 9.11 13.15
CA GLN A 79 5.97 8.18 13.08
C GLN A 79 4.82 8.51 14.06
N TYR A 80 5.08 9.34 15.07
CA TYR A 80 4.07 9.73 16.06
C TYR A 80 3.46 11.12 15.81
N LEU A 81 3.86 11.83 14.76
CA LEU A 81 3.34 13.15 14.41
C LEU A 81 1.91 13.02 13.85
N PRO A 82 0.90 13.53 14.55
CA PRO A 82 -0.49 13.30 14.17
C PRO A 82 -0.87 13.98 12.85
N TYR A 83 -0.41 15.22 12.61
CA TYR A 83 -0.74 15.93 11.37
C TYR A 83 -0.04 15.34 10.17
N LEU A 84 1.24 14.95 10.27
CA LEU A 84 1.96 14.24 9.22
C LEU A 84 1.26 12.94 8.85
N ASN A 85 0.87 12.14 9.85
CA ASN A 85 0.17 10.88 9.63
C ASN A 85 -1.22 11.10 9.00
N ALA A 86 -1.97 12.11 9.46
CA ALA A 86 -3.27 12.45 8.89
C ALA A 86 -3.14 12.85 7.41
N LEU A 87 -2.14 13.64 7.06
CA LEU A 87 -1.86 14.07 5.69
C LEU A 87 -1.51 12.90 4.77
N ILE A 88 -0.64 11.99 5.24
CA ILE A 88 -0.29 10.77 4.48
C ILE A 88 -1.53 9.90 4.29
N ASN A 89 -2.29 9.64 5.35
CA ASN A 89 -3.48 8.81 5.30
C ASN A 89 -4.55 9.40 4.38
N GLU A 90 -4.77 10.72 4.41
CA GLU A 90 -5.73 11.38 3.53
C GLU A 90 -5.27 11.36 2.08
N THR A 91 -3.97 11.51 1.82
CA THR A 91 -3.40 11.34 0.49
C THR A 91 -3.62 9.93 -0.05
N LEU A 92 -3.37 8.91 0.76
CA LEU A 92 -3.61 7.50 0.40
C LEU A 92 -5.09 7.21 0.18
N ARG A 93 -5.97 7.84 0.97
CA ARG A 93 -7.43 7.72 0.79
C ARG A 93 -7.88 8.32 -0.54
N LEU A 94 -7.40 9.52 -0.87
CA LEU A 94 -7.77 10.22 -2.10
C LEU A 94 -7.09 9.64 -3.34
N HIS A 95 -5.87 9.17 -3.22
CA HIS A 95 -5.03 8.71 -4.32
C HIS A 95 -4.34 7.39 -3.98
N PRO A 96 -5.11 6.29 -3.82
CA PRO A 96 -4.52 5.00 -3.51
C PRO A 96 -3.61 4.54 -4.65
N PRO A 97 -2.35 4.13 -4.38
CA PRO A 97 -1.43 3.67 -5.43
C PRO A 97 -1.93 2.43 -6.19
N VAL A 98 -2.80 1.64 -5.55
CA VAL A 98 -3.45 0.47 -6.17
C VAL A 98 -4.96 0.69 -6.20
N PRO A 99 -5.47 1.55 -7.09
CA PRO A 99 -6.87 2.01 -7.07
C PRO A 99 -7.88 0.89 -7.31
N GLY A 100 -7.53 -0.08 -8.15
CA GLY A 100 -8.36 -1.25 -8.44
C GLY A 100 -8.45 -2.27 -7.31
N GLY A 101 -7.61 -2.15 -6.28
CA GLY A 101 -7.48 -3.14 -5.22
C GLY A 101 -6.69 -4.38 -5.64
N VAL A 102 -6.62 -5.36 -4.75
CA VAL A 102 -5.94 -6.63 -4.99
C VAL A 102 -6.90 -7.80 -4.78
N PHE A 103 -6.69 -8.85 -5.56
CA PHE A 103 -7.50 -10.04 -5.43
C PHE A 103 -7.24 -10.77 -4.11
N ARG A 104 -8.32 -11.28 -3.51
CA ARG A 104 -8.31 -12.20 -2.38
C ARG A 104 -9.15 -13.41 -2.75
N GLN A 105 -8.89 -14.54 -2.14
CA GLN A 105 -9.70 -15.73 -2.27
C GLN A 105 -10.31 -16.06 -0.91
N THR A 106 -11.61 -16.35 -0.90
CA THR A 106 -12.29 -16.76 0.33
C THR A 106 -11.74 -18.09 0.83
N PRO A 107 -11.61 -18.29 2.15
CA PRO A 107 -11.18 -19.54 2.74
C PRO A 107 -12.20 -20.67 2.41
N ARG A 108 -11.81 -21.93 2.63
CA ARG A 108 -12.64 -23.09 2.26
C ARG A 108 -14.04 -23.09 2.91
N GLU A 109 -14.12 -22.63 4.13
CA GLU A 109 -15.36 -22.49 4.90
C GLU A 109 -16.25 -21.32 4.44
N GLY A 110 -15.76 -20.49 3.52
CA GLY A 110 -16.42 -19.26 3.12
C GLY A 110 -16.20 -18.13 4.14
N VAL A 111 -16.88 -17.01 3.91
CA VAL A 111 -16.83 -15.82 4.78
C VAL A 111 -18.16 -15.07 4.71
N VAL A 112 -18.54 -14.43 5.80
CA VAL A 112 -19.70 -13.53 5.82
C VAL A 112 -19.23 -12.10 5.54
N ILE A 113 -19.77 -11.47 4.50
CA ILE A 113 -19.50 -10.08 4.13
C ILE A 113 -20.83 -9.33 4.15
N ASP A 114 -20.95 -8.31 4.97
CA ASP A 114 -22.18 -7.51 5.12
C ASP A 114 -23.44 -8.38 5.32
N GLY A 115 -23.36 -9.36 6.22
CA GLY A 115 -24.43 -10.29 6.53
C GLY A 115 -24.73 -11.35 5.44
N LYS A 116 -24.01 -11.35 4.32
CA LYS A 116 -24.17 -12.31 3.22
C LYS A 116 -23.06 -13.34 3.22
N HIS A 117 -23.43 -14.62 3.19
CA HIS A 117 -22.46 -15.70 3.08
C HIS A 117 -21.88 -15.77 1.66
N VAL A 118 -20.54 -15.71 1.55
CA VAL A 118 -19.77 -15.93 0.33
C VAL A 118 -19.12 -17.29 0.42
N PRO A 119 -19.36 -18.22 -0.52
CA PRO A 119 -18.77 -19.56 -0.50
C PRO A 119 -17.25 -19.55 -0.54
N GLY A 120 -16.64 -20.68 -0.17
CA GLY A 120 -15.20 -20.89 -0.27
C GLY A 120 -14.69 -20.91 -1.71
N GLY A 121 -13.44 -20.46 -1.93
CA GLY A 121 -12.78 -20.46 -3.22
C GLY A 121 -13.18 -19.33 -4.18
N VAL A 122 -14.06 -18.43 -3.77
CA VAL A 122 -14.49 -17.27 -4.58
C VAL A 122 -13.39 -16.20 -4.58
N LYS A 123 -13.03 -15.70 -5.77
CA LYS A 123 -12.14 -14.53 -5.90
C LYS A 123 -12.94 -13.26 -5.66
N ILE A 124 -12.48 -12.46 -4.72
CA ILE A 124 -13.07 -11.15 -4.38
C ILE A 124 -12.05 -10.04 -4.59
N ILE A 125 -12.53 -8.85 -4.91
CA ILE A 125 -11.72 -7.64 -5.03
C ILE A 125 -12.43 -6.48 -4.35
N GLY A 126 -11.68 -5.69 -3.59
CA GLY A 126 -12.14 -4.45 -3.00
C GLY A 126 -11.52 -3.27 -3.73
N PRO A 127 -12.25 -2.54 -4.60
CA PRO A 127 -11.71 -1.42 -5.36
C PRO A 127 -11.46 -0.23 -4.42
N HIS A 128 -10.21 -0.02 -4.03
CA HIS A 128 -9.80 0.97 -3.03
C HIS A 128 -10.28 2.38 -3.38
N TYR A 129 -10.12 2.79 -4.64
CA TYR A 129 -10.54 4.11 -5.09
C TYR A 129 -12.04 4.37 -4.83
N THR A 130 -12.89 3.39 -5.12
CA THR A 130 -14.34 3.51 -4.94
C THR A 130 -14.72 3.45 -3.47
N ILE A 131 -14.18 2.47 -2.73
CA ILE A 131 -14.51 2.25 -1.31
C ILE A 131 -14.11 3.48 -0.48
N GLN A 132 -12.91 4.01 -0.70
CA GLN A 132 -12.38 5.14 0.07
C GLN A 132 -13.01 6.50 -0.26
N ARG A 133 -13.94 6.55 -1.22
CA ARG A 133 -14.76 7.72 -1.57
C ARG A 133 -16.25 7.51 -1.34
N CYS A 134 -16.64 6.32 -0.91
CA CYS A 134 -18.04 5.99 -0.69
C CYS A 134 -18.53 6.64 0.61
N LYS A 135 -19.45 7.59 0.49
CA LYS A 135 -20.03 8.32 1.64
C LYS A 135 -20.74 7.39 2.63
N PHE A 136 -21.32 6.27 2.15
CA PHE A 136 -21.97 5.29 3.02
C PHE A 136 -21.00 4.53 3.93
N ILE A 137 -19.75 4.42 3.53
CA ILE A 137 -18.71 3.70 4.30
C ILE A 137 -17.97 4.67 5.24
N LEU A 138 -17.79 5.92 4.82
CA LEU A 138 -16.96 6.90 5.54
C LEU A 138 -17.71 7.66 6.64
N HIS A 139 -19.04 7.50 6.76
CA HIS A 139 -19.87 8.13 7.80
C HIS A 139 -19.58 9.64 8.03
N PHE A 140 -19.34 10.41 6.94
CA PHE A 140 -19.21 11.87 6.99
C PHE A 140 -20.55 12.55 6.75
#